data_7f30280076ea16ccdb656c555b12c9d3
#
_entry.id   7f30280076ea16ccdb656c555b12c9d3
#
_cell.length_a   1.000
_cell.length_b   1.000
_cell.length_c   1.000
_cell.angle_alpha   90.00
_cell.angle_beta   90.00
_cell.angle_gamma   90.00
#
_symmetry.space_group_name_H-M   'P 1'
#
loop_
_entity.id
_entity.type
_entity.pdbx_description
1 polymer ?
#
loop_
_entity_poly.entity_id
_entity_poly.type
_entity_poly.pdbx_seq_one_letter_code
_entity_poly.pdbx_strand_id
1 'polypeptide(L)'
;MLQWYAVQVRTGREQATAELCLARIPRVILEDCIIPRFERMRRYQGDWHSEQPPMFPGYIFLVTDQVDILFTKLKQIPNLTKILGDGTEFIPLTQEEVGFLKNMVNEAYIAEMSKGYIIGDIVTVISGPMKEMKGKIKFIDRHKRL
;
A
#
# COMPACT_ATOMS: atom_id res chain seq x y z
N MET A 1 5.94 8.43 17.50
CA MET A 1 5.67 8.97 16.16
C MET A 1 5.14 7.88 15.24
N LEU A 2 4.03 8.14 14.59
CA LEU A 2 3.43 7.17 13.69
C LEU A 2 4.27 7.01 12.42
N GLN A 3 4.48 5.77 12.01
CA GLN A 3 5.23 5.45 10.80
C GLN A 3 4.46 4.42 10.00
N TRP A 4 4.75 4.35 8.71
CA TRP A 4 4.12 3.41 7.79
C TRP A 4 5.06 2.24 7.55
N TYR A 5 4.52 1.03 7.62
CA TYR A 5 5.28 -0.19 7.36
C TYR A 5 4.61 -0.96 6.23
N ALA A 6 5.38 -1.32 5.22
CA ALA A 6 4.87 -2.15 4.14
C ALA A 6 4.86 -3.61 4.58
N VAL A 7 3.73 -4.26 4.39
CA VAL A 7 3.54 -5.65 4.80
C VAL A 7 3.11 -6.45 3.59
N GLN A 8 3.82 -7.54 3.35
CA GLN A 8 3.49 -8.45 2.26
C GLN A 8 2.34 -9.36 2.67
N VAL A 9 1.32 -9.43 1.83
CA VAL A 9 0.15 -10.27 2.07
C VAL A 9 -0.10 -11.10 0.82
N ARG A 10 -1.01 -12.04 0.93
CA ARG A 10 -1.39 -12.87 -0.21
C ARG A 10 -2.10 -11.98 -1.24
N THR A 11 -1.62 -12.02 -2.48
CA THR A 11 -2.20 -11.23 -3.57
C THR A 11 -3.67 -11.60 -3.77
N GLY A 12 -4.51 -10.59 -3.88
CA GLY A 12 -5.95 -10.77 -3.97
C GLY A 12 -6.66 -10.76 -2.63
N ARG A 13 -5.89 -10.78 -1.52
CA ARG A 13 -6.46 -10.78 -0.17
C ARG A 13 -6.13 -9.51 0.60
N GLU A 14 -5.71 -8.46 -0.08
CA GLU A 14 -5.30 -7.21 0.55
C GLU A 14 -6.41 -6.62 1.41
N GLN A 15 -7.59 -6.44 0.83
CA GLN A 15 -8.72 -5.83 1.54
C GLN A 15 -9.18 -6.70 2.71
N ALA A 16 -9.32 -8.00 2.50
CA ALA A 16 -9.76 -8.92 3.54
C ALA A 16 -8.76 -8.94 4.71
N THR A 17 -7.46 -8.93 4.39
CA THR A 17 -6.40 -8.94 5.40
C THR A 17 -6.41 -7.63 6.19
N ALA A 18 -6.56 -6.49 5.49
CA ALA A 18 -6.64 -5.19 6.16
C ALA A 18 -7.81 -5.12 7.12
N GLU A 19 -8.97 -5.62 6.70
CA GLU A 19 -10.16 -5.64 7.55
C GLU A 19 -9.94 -6.49 8.79
N LEU A 20 -9.28 -7.65 8.65
CA LEU A 20 -8.96 -8.50 9.79
C LEU A 20 -8.02 -7.79 10.76
N CYS A 21 -7.00 -7.12 10.25
CA CYS A 21 -6.07 -6.38 11.08
C CYS A 21 -6.79 -5.32 11.89
N LEU A 22 -7.63 -4.53 11.24
CA LEU A 22 -8.36 -3.45 11.90
C LEU A 22 -9.38 -3.98 12.90
N ALA A 23 -9.95 -5.17 12.65
CA ALA A 23 -10.93 -5.77 13.54
C ALA A 23 -10.31 -6.42 14.77
N ARG A 24 -9.10 -6.99 14.62
CA ARG A 24 -8.50 -7.79 15.68
C ARG A 24 -7.42 -7.09 16.48
N ILE A 25 -6.83 -6.02 15.95
CA ILE A 25 -5.75 -5.32 16.61
C ILE A 25 -6.25 -3.99 17.16
N PRO A 26 -6.01 -3.70 18.46
CA PRO A 26 -6.47 -2.44 19.04
C PRO A 26 -5.89 -1.21 18.34
N ARG A 27 -6.68 -0.15 18.25
CA ARG A 27 -6.28 1.11 17.61
C ARG A 27 -5.06 1.75 18.25
N VAL A 28 -4.82 1.50 19.52
CA VAL A 28 -3.63 2.03 20.19
C VAL A 28 -2.35 1.39 19.65
N ILE A 29 -2.46 0.21 19.02
CA ILE A 29 -1.33 -0.49 18.43
C ILE A 29 -1.30 -0.27 16.93
N LEU A 30 -2.44 -0.40 16.26
CA LEU A 30 -2.56 -0.21 14.82
C LEU A 30 -3.47 0.98 14.54
N GLU A 31 -2.86 2.12 14.24
CA GLU A 31 -3.61 3.35 13.98
C GLU A 31 -4.46 3.24 12.72
N ASP A 32 -3.89 2.69 11.66
CA ASP A 32 -4.60 2.56 10.40
C ASP A 32 -3.96 1.47 9.55
N CYS A 33 -4.72 1.01 8.56
CA CYS A 33 -4.24 0.06 7.57
C CYS A 33 -4.67 0.59 6.20
N ILE A 34 -3.69 0.87 5.36
CA ILE A 34 -3.90 1.59 4.12
C ILE A 34 -3.58 0.70 2.92
N ILE A 35 -4.47 0.71 1.93
CA ILE A 35 -4.24 0.05 0.65
C ILE A 35 -4.36 1.14 -0.42
N PRO A 36 -3.24 1.71 -0.88
CA PRO A 36 -3.32 2.69 -1.97
C PRO A 36 -3.88 2.02 -3.21
N ARG A 37 -4.82 2.70 -3.87
CA ARG A 37 -5.49 2.21 -5.06
C ARG A 37 -5.36 3.23 -6.16
N PHE A 38 -5.65 2.82 -7.39
CA PHE A 38 -5.71 3.75 -8.51
C PHE A 38 -6.98 3.49 -9.29
N GLU A 39 -7.50 4.56 -9.90
CA GLU A 39 -8.68 4.45 -10.75
C GLU A 39 -8.27 4.04 -12.15
N ARG A 40 -9.07 3.15 -12.74
CA ARG A 40 -8.96 2.84 -14.15
C ARG A 40 -10.33 2.51 -14.72
N MET A 41 -10.48 2.70 -16.02
CA MET A 41 -11.68 2.30 -16.73
C MET A 41 -11.39 0.99 -17.45
N ARG A 42 -12.32 0.06 -17.34
CA ARG A 42 -12.21 -1.22 -18.00
C ARG A 42 -13.50 -1.51 -18.74
N ARG A 43 -13.36 -1.92 -20.00
CA ARG A 43 -14.52 -2.27 -20.81
C ARG A 43 -14.75 -3.76 -20.79
N TYR A 44 -15.95 -4.15 -20.40
CA TYR A 44 -16.38 -5.54 -20.53
C TYR A 44 -17.90 -5.58 -20.64
N GLN A 45 -18.39 -6.63 -21.33
CA GLN A 45 -19.81 -6.79 -21.63
C GLN A 45 -20.42 -5.56 -22.32
N GLY A 46 -19.60 -4.88 -23.15
CA GLY A 46 -20.06 -3.73 -23.91
C GLY A 46 -20.08 -2.40 -23.18
N ASP A 47 -19.86 -2.40 -21.88
CA ASP A 47 -19.92 -1.18 -21.07
C ASP A 47 -18.58 -0.86 -20.42
N TRP A 48 -18.37 0.43 -20.10
CA TRP A 48 -17.22 0.90 -19.36
C TRP A 48 -17.50 0.84 -17.86
N HIS A 49 -16.58 0.28 -17.11
CA HIS A 49 -16.68 0.14 -15.67
C HIS A 49 -15.49 0.79 -14.99
N SER A 50 -15.75 1.54 -13.93
CA SER A 50 -14.69 2.10 -13.09
C SER A 50 -14.19 1.03 -12.14
N GLU A 51 -12.88 0.86 -12.04
CA GLU A 51 -12.26 -0.07 -11.12
C GLU A 51 -11.22 0.65 -10.28
N GLN A 52 -10.99 0.12 -9.08
CA GLN A 52 -10.03 0.68 -8.14
C GLN A 52 -9.13 -0.42 -7.57
N PRO A 53 -8.29 -1.04 -8.41
CA PRO A 53 -7.40 -2.09 -7.93
C PRO A 53 -6.29 -1.54 -7.04
N PRO A 54 -5.67 -2.40 -6.22
CA PRO A 54 -4.53 -1.97 -5.41
C PRO A 54 -3.39 -1.47 -6.29
N MET A 55 -2.76 -0.38 -5.86
CA MET A 55 -1.58 0.16 -6.52
C MET A 55 -0.39 -0.79 -6.41
N PHE A 56 -0.29 -1.49 -5.28
CA PHE A 56 0.78 -2.45 -5.01
C PHE A 56 0.17 -3.81 -4.67
N PRO A 57 -0.15 -4.64 -5.66
CA PRO A 57 -0.74 -5.95 -5.40
C PRO A 57 0.15 -6.80 -4.49
N GLY A 58 -0.46 -7.38 -3.46
CA GLY A 58 0.27 -8.21 -2.50
C GLY A 58 0.85 -7.43 -1.33
N TYR A 59 0.50 -6.15 -1.18
CA TYR A 59 1.01 -5.31 -0.09
C TYR A 59 -0.08 -4.47 0.54
N ILE A 60 0.05 -4.27 1.85
CA ILE A 60 -0.74 -3.30 2.60
C ILE A 60 0.22 -2.47 3.44
N PHE A 61 -0.22 -1.29 3.86
CA PHE A 61 0.60 -0.41 4.70
C PHE A 61 -0.04 -0.26 6.05
N LEU A 62 0.72 -0.54 7.10
CA LEU A 62 0.26 -0.44 8.48
C LEU A 62 0.88 0.79 9.13
N VAL A 63 0.05 1.58 9.79
CA VAL A 63 0.47 2.80 10.46
C VAL A 63 0.49 2.55 11.96
N THR A 64 1.66 2.67 12.56
CA THR A 64 1.84 2.38 13.99
C THR A 64 3.04 3.14 14.55
N ASP A 65 3.04 3.32 15.87
CA ASP A 65 4.21 3.78 16.62
C ASP A 65 4.72 2.69 17.55
N GLN A 66 4.18 1.47 17.43
CA GLN A 66 4.52 0.34 18.29
C GLN A 66 4.72 -0.93 17.45
N VAL A 67 5.67 -0.87 16.51
CA VAL A 67 5.84 -1.93 15.52
C VAL A 67 6.17 -3.29 16.15
N ASP A 68 6.92 -3.32 17.24
CA ASP A 68 7.29 -4.59 17.89
C ASP A 68 6.07 -5.31 18.44
N ILE A 69 5.17 -4.56 19.08
CA ILE A 69 3.93 -5.13 19.60
C ILE A 69 3.03 -5.53 18.45
N LEU A 70 2.94 -4.67 17.44
CA LEU A 70 2.14 -4.95 16.24
C LEU A 70 2.61 -6.25 15.57
N PHE A 71 3.91 -6.43 15.43
CA PHE A 71 4.44 -7.64 14.81
C PHE A 71 3.96 -8.90 15.52
N THR A 72 3.96 -8.88 16.86
CA THR A 72 3.47 -10.00 17.64
C THR A 72 2.00 -10.30 17.37
N LYS A 73 1.19 -9.25 17.21
CA LYS A 73 -0.24 -9.41 16.91
C LYS A 73 -0.47 -9.93 15.49
N LEU A 74 0.38 -9.52 14.55
CA LEU A 74 0.24 -9.91 13.15
C LEU A 74 0.43 -11.41 12.94
N LYS A 75 1.16 -12.07 13.81
CA LYS A 75 1.36 -13.53 13.69
C LYS A 75 0.06 -14.31 13.74
N GLN A 76 -1.00 -13.71 14.26
CA GLN A 76 -2.31 -14.34 14.37
C GLN A 76 -3.24 -14.00 13.21
N ILE A 77 -2.79 -13.19 12.27
CA ILE A 77 -3.59 -12.76 11.12
C ILE A 77 -3.26 -13.65 9.93
N PRO A 78 -4.25 -14.32 9.33
CA PRO A 78 -4.01 -15.16 8.16
C PRO A 78 -3.68 -14.32 6.91
N ASN A 79 -3.01 -14.94 5.94
CA ASN A 79 -2.63 -14.35 4.66
C ASN A 79 -1.52 -13.31 4.73
N LEU A 80 -0.96 -13.06 5.91
CA LEU A 80 0.22 -12.19 6.04
C LEU A 80 1.47 -13.01 5.79
N THR A 81 2.44 -12.42 5.07
CA THR A 81 3.72 -13.08 4.78
C THR A 81 4.83 -12.51 5.62
N LYS A 82 5.08 -11.20 5.51
CA LYS A 82 6.13 -10.56 6.29
C LYS A 82 6.03 -9.03 6.24
N ILE A 83 6.61 -8.37 7.25
CA ILE A 83 6.84 -6.93 7.21
C ILE A 83 8.16 -6.72 6.48
N LEU A 84 8.17 -5.79 5.52
CA LEU A 84 9.37 -5.49 4.76
C LEU A 84 10.41 -4.80 5.64
N GLY A 85 11.65 -5.21 5.49
CA GLY A 85 12.78 -4.66 6.21
C GLY A 85 14.06 -5.34 5.74
N ASP A 86 15.12 -5.28 6.54
CA ASP A 86 16.39 -5.88 6.19
C ASP A 86 16.57 -7.30 6.77
N GLY A 87 15.53 -7.86 7.33
CA GLY A 87 15.55 -9.19 7.91
C GLY A 87 15.81 -9.22 9.40
N THR A 88 16.42 -8.18 9.96
CA THR A 88 16.73 -8.07 11.39
C THR A 88 15.92 -6.98 12.07
N GLU A 89 15.48 -5.99 11.32
CA GLU A 89 14.72 -4.86 11.85
C GLU A 89 13.52 -4.58 10.96
N PHE A 90 12.51 -3.92 11.56
CA PHE A 90 11.36 -3.43 10.81
C PHE A 90 11.67 -2.01 10.37
N ILE A 91 11.81 -1.80 9.07
CA ILE A 91 12.18 -0.51 8.51
C ILE A 91 10.94 0.20 8.01
N PRO A 92 10.61 1.38 8.58
CA PRO A 92 9.45 2.13 8.09
C PRO A 92 9.72 2.75 6.74
N LEU A 93 8.66 3.11 6.03
CA LEU A 93 8.80 3.92 4.83
C LEU A 93 9.46 5.23 5.18
N THR A 94 10.27 5.77 4.27
CA THR A 94 10.87 7.09 4.46
C THR A 94 9.79 8.15 4.38
N GLN A 95 10.10 9.34 4.91
CA GLN A 95 9.16 10.46 4.82
C GLN A 95 8.89 10.84 3.37
N GLU A 96 9.90 10.69 2.50
CA GLU A 96 9.73 10.95 1.08
C GLU A 96 8.75 9.98 0.45
N GLU A 97 8.86 8.70 0.80
CA GLU A 97 7.95 7.68 0.28
C GLU A 97 6.52 7.92 0.75
N VAL A 98 6.33 8.21 2.03
CA VAL A 98 5.01 8.51 2.59
C VAL A 98 4.43 9.75 1.95
N GLY A 99 5.22 10.82 1.85
CA GLY A 99 4.78 12.07 1.23
C GLY A 99 4.38 11.87 -0.22
N PHE A 100 5.16 11.07 -0.93
CA PHE A 100 4.86 10.77 -2.33
C PHE A 100 3.51 10.05 -2.47
N LEU A 101 3.29 9.03 -1.64
CA LEU A 101 2.01 8.31 -1.67
C LEU A 101 0.84 9.22 -1.33
N LYS A 102 0.99 10.07 -0.31
CA LYS A 102 -0.07 10.99 0.08
C LYS A 102 -0.39 12.01 -1.01
N ASN A 103 0.62 12.44 -1.76
CA ASN A 103 0.40 13.38 -2.86
C ASN A 103 -0.26 12.73 -4.07
N MET A 104 -0.05 11.43 -4.22
CA MET A 104 -0.57 10.70 -5.36
C MET A 104 -2.04 10.31 -5.21
N VAL A 105 -2.51 10.16 -3.97
CA VAL A 105 -3.85 9.66 -3.68
C VAL A 105 -4.72 10.74 -3.03
N ASN A 106 -6.04 10.55 -3.12
CA ASN A 106 -7.00 11.43 -2.44
C ASN A 106 -7.20 10.96 -0.98
N GLU A 107 -8.17 11.55 -0.29
CA GLU A 107 -8.45 11.20 1.11
C GLU A 107 -8.86 9.75 1.32
N ALA A 108 -9.38 9.10 0.30
CA ALA A 108 -9.74 7.68 0.35
C ALA A 108 -8.59 6.77 -0.08
N TYR A 109 -7.38 7.33 -0.24
CA TYR A 109 -6.18 6.62 -0.70
C TYR A 109 -6.34 6.05 -2.10
N ILE A 110 -6.99 6.81 -2.98
CA ILE A 110 -7.20 6.44 -4.38
C ILE A 110 -6.50 7.46 -5.27
N ALA A 111 -5.63 6.99 -6.15
CA ALA A 111 -5.01 7.83 -7.16
C ALA A 111 -5.99 7.96 -8.33
N GLU A 112 -6.46 9.18 -8.56
CA GLU A 112 -7.40 9.44 -9.63
C GLU A 112 -6.71 9.36 -11.00
N MET A 113 -7.46 9.04 -12.03
CA MET A 113 -6.89 8.88 -13.38
C MET A 113 -6.13 10.12 -13.86
N SER A 114 -6.58 11.29 -13.45
CA SER A 114 -5.93 12.55 -13.82
C SER A 114 -4.53 12.73 -13.24
N LYS A 115 -4.13 11.87 -12.29
CA LYS A 115 -2.83 11.96 -11.63
C LYS A 115 -1.85 10.89 -12.09
N GLY A 116 -2.13 10.20 -13.19
CA GLY A 116 -1.26 9.14 -13.70
C GLY A 116 0.15 9.60 -14.06
N TYR A 117 0.35 10.91 -14.22
CA TYR A 117 1.65 11.47 -14.57
C TYR A 117 2.68 11.39 -13.46
N ILE A 118 2.27 11.08 -12.25
CA ILE A 118 3.16 11.08 -11.08
C ILE A 118 4.11 9.90 -11.05
N ILE A 119 3.79 8.84 -11.78
CA ILE A 119 4.51 7.57 -11.62
C ILE A 119 5.99 7.64 -11.93
N GLY A 120 6.40 8.53 -12.84
CA GLY A 120 7.80 8.68 -13.18
C GLY A 120 8.64 9.14 -11.99
N ASP A 121 8.05 9.91 -11.08
CA ASP A 121 8.74 10.45 -9.92
C ASP A 121 8.89 9.42 -8.80
N ILE A 122 8.00 8.44 -8.74
CA ILE A 122 8.05 7.39 -7.73
C ILE A 122 9.37 6.62 -7.80
N VAL A 123 9.86 6.40 -9.02
CA VAL A 123 11.08 5.62 -9.25
C VAL A 123 12.29 6.31 -8.61
N THR A 124 12.29 7.65 -8.56
CA THR A 124 13.40 8.40 -8.02
C THR A 124 13.33 8.55 -6.50
N VAL A 125 12.14 8.54 -5.91
CA VAL A 125 12.01 8.75 -4.47
C VAL A 125 12.02 7.45 -3.66
N ILE A 126 11.85 6.31 -4.30
CA ILE A 126 11.88 5.03 -3.61
C ILE A 126 13.28 4.72 -3.12
N SER A 127 13.50 4.82 -1.83
CA SER A 127 14.82 4.58 -1.23
C SER A 127 14.76 3.70 0.02
N GLY A 128 13.56 3.42 0.52
CA GLY A 128 13.35 2.58 1.68
C GLY A 128 12.71 1.25 1.29
N PRO A 129 11.86 0.68 2.16
CA PRO A 129 11.23 -0.62 1.91
C PRO A 129 10.46 -0.73 0.60
N MET A 130 9.92 0.38 0.08
CA MET A 130 9.21 0.36 -1.18
C MET A 130 10.09 0.00 -2.37
N LYS A 131 11.39 0.05 -2.19
CA LYS A 131 12.34 -0.32 -3.23
C LYS A 131 12.11 -1.74 -3.74
N GLU A 132 11.70 -2.64 -2.85
CA GLU A 132 11.40 -4.01 -3.20
C GLU A 132 10.09 -4.13 -4.00
N MET A 133 9.30 -3.07 -4.02
CA MET A 133 7.98 -3.04 -4.65
C MET A 133 7.98 -2.42 -6.03
N LYS A 134 9.14 -2.01 -6.55
CA LYS A 134 9.23 -1.33 -7.85
C LYS A 134 8.50 -2.04 -8.98
N GLY A 135 8.61 -3.36 -9.03
CA GLY A 135 7.95 -4.12 -10.07
C GLY A 135 6.42 -4.11 -9.99
N LYS A 136 5.88 -3.67 -8.87
CA LYS A 136 4.44 -3.67 -8.64
C LYS A 136 3.75 -2.39 -9.08
N ILE A 137 4.51 -1.34 -9.40
CA ILE A 137 3.94 -0.04 -9.77
C ILE A 137 3.94 0.21 -11.27
N LYS A 138 4.42 -0.72 -12.07
CA LYS A 138 4.53 -0.54 -13.52
C LYS A 138 3.21 -0.29 -14.23
N PHE A 139 2.09 -0.73 -13.66
CA PHE A 139 0.78 -0.56 -14.28
C PHE A 139 0.32 0.89 -14.29
N ILE A 140 0.80 1.73 -13.39
CA ILE A 140 0.43 3.14 -13.35
C ILE A 140 1.02 3.88 -14.54
N ASP A 141 2.14 3.39 -15.06
CA ASP A 141 2.81 3.98 -16.20
C ASP A 141 1.88 4.13 -17.40
N ARG A 142 0.86 3.30 -17.49
CA ARG A 142 -0.13 3.37 -18.56
C ARG A 142 -0.91 4.68 -18.55
N HIS A 143 -1.09 5.29 -17.38
CA HIS A 143 -1.85 6.52 -17.27
C HIS A 143 -1.08 7.72 -17.79
N LYS A 144 0.23 7.65 -17.82
CA LYS A 144 1.06 8.73 -18.36
C LYS A 144 0.84 8.95 -19.85
N ARG A 145 0.34 7.95 -20.52
CA ARG A 145 0.18 7.98 -21.98
C ARG A 145 -1.16 8.56 -22.41
N LEU A 146 -2.00 8.83 -21.46
CA LEU A 146 -3.28 9.45 -21.72
C LEU A 146 -3.16 10.98 -21.69
#